data_037d14e5dc38b1c837e1fcc4440cfbf4
#
_entry.id   037d14e5dc38b1c837e1fcc4440cfbf4
#
_cell.length_a   1.000
_cell.length_b   1.000
_cell.length_c   1.000
_cell.angle_alpha   90.00
_cell.angle_beta   90.00
_cell.angle_gamma   90.00
#
_symmetry.space_group_name_H-M   'P 1'
#
loop_
_entity.id
_entity.type
_entity.pdbx_description
1 polymer ?
#
loop_
_entity_poly.entity_id
_entity_poly.type
_entity_poly.pdbx_seq_one_letter_code
_entity_poly.pdbx_strand_id
1 'polypeptide(L)'
;MIYYSCEKCNKQFTQKGHYNKHINKKLSCVNGKEKIDLFISKDLKYSITTEMPTLKIKHNLGQYFTTHNELKEKVFEFILNRPSNILEPSIGQGDLITFITDKIPNITFDMYEIDPQIKLLDKIQKDKVVYGDFMKQPITKTYKTIIGNPPYVRTKKGNLYIDFTEKCYHLLDENGELIFIVPSDFLKLTSASKLLNLMMSNGTFTHIFHPHNEKMFENASIDIIMFRYCKNVSIDKKVLYNDKLLYITNSNGLITFGEEENTNSVMFQDYFDIYVGLVSGKEEVYKNEELGNIEVLNGEDKVDKYIYIEKYPCDNPKINTYLSQNKKILIERGIRKFNEKNWFEWGAPRNITSINTNLGKDCIYISNLTRNPNVSFLGKVKYFGGGLIMLKPKKKCNLNNIVSYINSNAFKDNFMFSGRFKIGHRQICNSYLPREYL
;
A
#
# COMPACT_ATOMS: atom_id res chain seq x y z
N MET A 1 -24.84 24.86 35.09
CA MET A 1 -23.60 24.15 34.69
C MET A 1 -22.60 25.22 34.31
N ILE A 2 -21.41 25.25 34.90
CA ILE A 2 -20.39 26.27 34.61
C ILE A 2 -19.57 25.78 33.40
N TYR A 3 -19.47 26.58 32.34
CA TYR A 3 -18.67 26.32 31.19
C TYR A 3 -17.42 27.21 31.19
N TYR A 4 -16.28 26.64 30.80
CA TYR A 4 -15.02 27.35 30.59
C TYR A 4 -14.77 27.49 29.12
N SER A 5 -14.73 28.71 28.58
CA SER A 5 -14.55 28.97 27.13
C SER A 5 -13.13 29.45 26.86
N CYS A 6 -12.51 28.91 25.79
CA CYS A 6 -11.22 29.41 25.35
C CYS A 6 -11.42 30.63 24.44
N GLU A 7 -10.91 31.80 24.86
CA GLU A 7 -11.02 33.05 24.09
C GLU A 7 -10.32 33.00 22.71
N LYS A 8 -9.33 32.11 22.53
CA LYS A 8 -8.59 31.98 21.28
C LYS A 8 -9.26 31.11 20.22
N CYS A 9 -10.10 30.13 20.60
CA CYS A 9 -10.72 29.20 19.65
C CYS A 9 -12.20 28.93 19.91
N ASN A 10 -12.81 29.62 20.88
CA ASN A 10 -14.21 29.49 21.31
C ASN A 10 -14.67 28.08 21.73
N LYS A 11 -13.71 27.17 21.98
CA LYS A 11 -14.02 25.81 22.44
C LYS A 11 -14.47 25.84 23.92
N GLN A 12 -15.62 25.22 24.20
CA GLN A 12 -16.18 25.12 25.55
C GLN A 12 -15.82 23.82 26.23
N PHE A 13 -15.61 23.89 27.58
CA PHE A 13 -15.26 22.76 28.44
C PHE A 13 -16.16 22.77 29.66
N THR A 14 -16.64 21.60 30.02
CA THR A 14 -17.45 21.41 31.25
C THR A 14 -16.59 21.18 32.49
N GLN A 15 -15.30 20.95 32.34
CA GLN A 15 -14.36 20.70 33.43
C GLN A 15 -13.15 21.64 33.33
N LYS A 16 -12.84 22.32 34.45
CA LYS A 16 -11.71 23.26 34.59
C LYS A 16 -10.35 22.62 34.24
N GLY A 17 -10.16 21.35 34.59
CA GLY A 17 -8.93 20.61 34.30
C GLY A 17 -8.69 20.40 32.81
N HIS A 18 -9.74 20.16 32.03
CA HIS A 18 -9.66 20.03 30.57
C HIS A 18 -9.41 21.38 29.87
N TYR A 19 -10.01 22.45 30.38
CA TYR A 19 -9.75 23.82 29.97
C TYR A 19 -8.29 24.21 30.19
N ASN A 20 -7.75 23.97 31.42
CA ASN A 20 -6.35 24.29 31.76
C ASN A 20 -5.36 23.48 30.90
N LYS A 21 -5.63 22.19 30.62
CA LYS A 21 -4.81 21.39 29.67
C LYS A 21 -4.87 21.94 28.26
N HIS A 22 -5.98 22.55 27.87
CA HIS A 22 -6.14 23.11 26.54
C HIS A 22 -5.36 24.41 26.34
N ILE A 23 -5.43 25.35 27.32
CA ILE A 23 -4.74 26.65 27.25
C ILE A 23 -3.22 26.55 27.44
N ASN A 24 -2.75 25.53 28.18
CA ASN A 24 -1.33 25.30 28.47
C ASN A 24 -0.61 24.39 27.44
N LYS A 25 -1.20 24.14 26.28
CA LYS A 25 -0.52 23.41 25.20
C LYS A 25 0.61 24.25 24.60
N LYS A 26 1.77 23.64 24.33
CA LYS A 26 2.93 24.28 23.65
C LYS A 26 2.61 24.91 22.27
N LEU A 27 1.54 24.46 21.62
CA LEU A 27 0.98 25.05 20.41
C LEU A 27 -0.33 25.73 20.77
N SER A 28 -0.41 27.05 20.59
CA SER A 28 -1.63 27.83 20.85
C SER A 28 -2.77 27.38 19.96
N CYS A 29 -3.97 27.28 20.53
CA CYS A 29 -5.18 27.04 19.75
C CYS A 29 -5.59 28.32 19.03
N VAL A 30 -5.94 28.21 17.73
CA VAL A 30 -6.47 29.29 16.88
C VAL A 30 -7.74 28.82 16.19
N ASN A 31 -8.63 29.74 15.84
CA ASN A 31 -9.86 29.44 15.08
C ASN A 31 -9.51 28.83 13.72
N GLY A 32 -10.37 27.94 13.19
CA GLY A 32 -10.08 27.16 11.99
C GLY A 32 -9.67 27.97 10.76
N LYS A 33 -10.16 29.23 10.60
CA LYS A 33 -9.72 30.15 9.54
C LYS A 33 -8.28 30.62 9.71
N GLU A 34 -7.90 31.05 10.91
CA GLU A 34 -6.52 31.50 11.19
C GLU A 34 -5.49 30.35 11.15
N LYS A 35 -5.91 29.09 11.35
CA LYS A 35 -5.02 27.94 11.16
C LYS A 35 -4.60 27.76 9.71
N ILE A 36 -5.49 28.03 8.78
CA ILE A 36 -5.21 27.93 7.33
C ILE A 36 -4.24 29.06 6.95
N ASP A 37 -4.50 30.29 7.41
CA ASP A 37 -3.64 31.47 7.10
C ASP A 37 -2.28 31.39 7.78
N LEU A 38 -2.19 30.82 9.00
CA LEU A 38 -0.89 30.61 9.68
C LEU A 38 -0.07 29.47 9.07
N PHE A 39 -0.70 28.44 8.52
CA PHE A 39 -0.02 27.37 7.80
C PHE A 39 0.56 27.90 6.47
N ILE A 40 -0.22 28.71 5.74
CA ILE A 40 0.19 29.35 4.49
C ILE A 40 1.29 30.40 4.74
N SER A 41 1.22 31.17 5.85
CA SER A 41 2.21 32.23 6.16
C SER A 41 3.53 31.70 6.73
N LYS A 42 3.58 30.52 7.35
CA LYS A 42 4.85 29.93 7.86
C LYS A 42 5.65 29.23 6.78
N ASP A 43 5.00 28.66 5.77
CA ASP A 43 5.70 28.06 4.63
C ASP A 43 6.22 29.09 3.61
N LEU A 44 5.69 30.34 3.65
CA LEU A 44 6.08 31.44 2.75
C LEU A 44 7.23 32.33 3.27
N LYS A 45 7.74 32.12 4.49
CA LYS A 45 8.82 32.93 5.09
C LYS A 45 10.23 32.36 4.95
N TYR A 46 10.43 31.27 4.21
CA TYR A 46 11.77 30.78 3.88
C TYR A 46 12.01 30.84 2.37
N SER A 47 12.86 31.79 2.01
CA SER A 47 13.61 31.96 0.73
C SER A 47 12.92 32.67 -0.42
N ILE A 48 13.09 33.98 -0.42
CA ILE A 48 13.42 34.71 -1.66
C ILE A 48 14.93 34.60 -1.83
N THR A 49 15.40 33.56 -2.48
CA THR A 49 16.64 33.47 -3.26
C THR A 49 16.46 32.42 -4.34
N THR A 50 16.36 32.89 -5.56
CA THR A 50 16.62 32.33 -6.88
C THR A 50 16.90 30.81 -6.94
N GLU A 51 16.05 30.15 -7.77
CA GLU A 51 16.22 28.84 -8.41
C GLU A 51 16.04 27.58 -7.56
N MET A 52 14.88 26.95 -7.78
CA MET A 52 14.39 25.61 -7.51
C MET A 52 13.29 25.44 -6.44
N PRO A 53 12.07 25.99 -6.63
CA PRO A 53 10.90 25.55 -5.85
C PRO A 53 10.09 24.41 -6.50
N THR A 54 10.27 24.17 -7.81
CA THR A 54 9.36 23.32 -8.60
C THR A 54 9.41 21.82 -8.29
N LEU A 55 10.56 21.26 -7.96
CA LEU A 55 10.70 19.81 -7.71
C LEU A 55 10.11 19.35 -6.36
N LYS A 56 10.24 20.15 -5.31
CA LYS A 56 9.67 19.80 -3.98
C LYS A 56 8.14 19.89 -3.93
N ILE A 57 7.54 20.84 -4.64
CA ILE A 57 6.08 20.99 -4.71
C ILE A 57 5.49 19.83 -5.53
N LYS A 58 6.08 19.49 -6.67
CA LYS A 58 5.68 18.34 -7.50
C LYS A 58 5.72 17.02 -6.71
N HIS A 59 6.74 16.80 -5.91
CA HIS A 59 6.86 15.60 -5.08
C HIS A 59 5.81 15.54 -3.96
N ASN A 60 5.44 16.68 -3.38
CA ASN A 60 4.43 16.76 -2.32
C ASN A 60 3.00 16.58 -2.84
N LEU A 61 2.72 16.91 -4.10
CA LEU A 61 1.42 16.73 -4.76
C LEU A 61 1.30 15.37 -5.44
N GLY A 62 2.39 14.57 -5.54
CA GLY A 62 2.38 13.26 -6.20
C GLY A 62 2.07 13.34 -7.69
N GLN A 63 2.51 14.42 -8.34
CA GLN A 63 2.26 14.67 -9.76
C GLN A 63 3.19 13.81 -10.62
N TYR A 64 2.63 12.79 -11.28
CA TYR A 64 3.29 11.95 -12.28
C TYR A 64 2.54 12.10 -13.60
N PHE A 65 3.10 12.88 -14.54
CA PHE A 65 2.44 13.16 -15.82
C PHE A 65 2.48 11.95 -16.76
N THR A 66 1.38 11.72 -17.46
CA THR A 66 1.21 10.59 -18.38
C THR A 66 1.77 10.94 -19.77
N THR A 67 3.07 11.29 -19.83
CA THR A 67 3.72 11.69 -21.08
C THR A 67 4.03 10.51 -22.00
N HIS A 68 4.18 9.29 -21.46
CA HIS A 68 4.54 8.09 -22.22
C HIS A 68 3.43 7.66 -23.18
N ASN A 69 3.75 7.52 -24.48
CA ASN A 69 2.74 7.24 -25.51
C ASN A 69 2.01 5.92 -25.29
N GLU A 70 2.72 4.85 -24.91
CA GLU A 70 2.13 3.55 -24.65
C GLU A 70 1.01 3.61 -23.58
N LEU A 71 1.21 4.41 -22.53
CA LEU A 71 0.16 4.59 -21.49
C LEU A 71 -1.06 5.32 -22.07
N LYS A 72 -0.85 6.34 -22.89
CA LYS A 72 -1.95 7.09 -23.53
C LYS A 72 -2.73 6.22 -24.50
N GLU A 73 -2.02 5.42 -25.31
CA GLU A 73 -2.62 4.46 -26.24
C GLU A 73 -3.43 3.41 -25.50
N LYS A 74 -2.90 2.82 -24.43
CA LYS A 74 -3.61 1.81 -23.64
C LYS A 74 -4.84 2.40 -22.90
N VAL A 75 -4.78 3.63 -22.38
CA VAL A 75 -5.98 4.30 -21.85
C VAL A 75 -7.04 4.42 -22.93
N PHE A 76 -6.66 4.87 -24.12
CA PHE A 76 -7.57 5.02 -25.25
C PHE A 76 -8.17 3.67 -25.70
N GLU A 77 -7.36 2.62 -25.82
CA GLU A 77 -7.81 1.27 -26.17
C GLU A 77 -8.82 0.71 -25.15
N PHE A 78 -8.70 1.09 -23.88
CA PHE A 78 -9.60 0.63 -22.82
C PHE A 78 -10.94 1.38 -22.77
N ILE A 79 -11.08 2.50 -23.49
CA ILE A 79 -12.35 3.22 -23.63
C ILE A 79 -13.28 2.46 -24.59
N LEU A 80 -14.14 1.61 -24.05
CA LEU A 80 -15.03 0.76 -24.83
C LEU A 80 -16.50 1.23 -24.83
N ASN A 81 -16.89 2.08 -23.88
CA ASN A 81 -18.28 2.54 -23.71
C ASN A 81 -18.71 3.64 -24.71
N ARG A 82 -17.84 4.09 -25.60
CA ARG A 82 -18.10 5.17 -26.59
C ARG A 82 -18.74 6.39 -25.94
N PRO A 83 -18.11 7.02 -24.95
CA PRO A 83 -18.69 8.15 -24.23
C PRO A 83 -18.76 9.41 -25.08
N SER A 84 -19.75 10.28 -24.82
CA SER A 84 -19.76 11.66 -25.32
C SER A 84 -19.09 12.65 -24.35
N ASN A 85 -18.98 12.26 -23.06
CA ASN A 85 -18.34 13.02 -22.01
C ASN A 85 -17.57 12.10 -21.08
N ILE A 86 -16.37 12.49 -20.70
CA ILE A 86 -15.45 11.75 -19.82
C ILE A 86 -15.12 12.60 -18.60
N LEU A 87 -15.05 12.00 -17.42
CA LEU A 87 -14.45 12.62 -16.23
C LEU A 87 -12.97 12.29 -16.15
N GLU A 88 -12.13 13.32 -15.98
CA GLU A 88 -10.73 13.23 -15.59
C GLU A 88 -10.52 13.99 -14.27
N PRO A 89 -10.37 13.30 -13.12
CA PRO A 89 -10.37 13.92 -11.79
C PRO A 89 -9.05 14.60 -11.39
N SER A 90 -7.98 14.45 -12.20
CA SER A 90 -6.63 14.96 -11.91
C SER A 90 -5.82 15.13 -13.18
N ILE A 91 -6.22 16.10 -14.01
CA ILE A 91 -5.75 16.20 -15.40
C ILE A 91 -4.24 16.40 -15.58
N GLY A 92 -3.55 16.90 -14.54
CA GLY A 92 -2.16 17.30 -14.68
C GLY A 92 -1.97 18.33 -15.80
N GLN A 93 -1.07 18.07 -16.74
CA GLN A 93 -0.87 18.94 -17.91
C GLN A 93 -1.95 18.73 -19.00
N GLY A 94 -2.77 17.67 -18.90
CA GLY A 94 -3.81 17.34 -19.87
C GLY A 94 -3.36 16.35 -20.95
N ASP A 95 -2.33 15.55 -20.69
CA ASP A 95 -1.75 14.58 -21.63
C ASP A 95 -2.79 13.59 -22.17
N LEU A 96 -3.58 12.97 -21.28
CA LEU A 96 -4.62 12.01 -21.66
C LEU A 96 -5.73 12.68 -22.49
N ILE A 97 -6.17 13.85 -22.04
CA ILE A 97 -7.25 14.60 -22.68
C ILE A 97 -6.85 14.98 -24.12
N THR A 98 -5.67 15.58 -24.27
CA THR A 98 -5.14 15.98 -25.58
C THR A 98 -5.06 14.78 -26.52
N PHE A 99 -4.51 13.66 -26.05
CA PHE A 99 -4.37 12.44 -26.83
C PHE A 99 -5.72 11.87 -27.30
N ILE A 100 -6.72 11.81 -26.39
CA ILE A 100 -8.04 11.26 -26.68
C ILE A 100 -8.83 12.20 -27.62
N THR A 101 -8.75 13.51 -27.41
CA THR A 101 -9.41 14.50 -28.29
C THR A 101 -8.90 14.41 -29.72
N ASP A 102 -7.62 14.12 -29.93
CA ASP A 102 -7.03 13.91 -31.26
C ASP A 102 -7.60 12.65 -31.96
N LYS A 103 -8.03 11.66 -31.20
CA LYS A 103 -8.58 10.40 -31.69
C LYS A 103 -10.09 10.40 -31.85
N ILE A 104 -10.80 11.11 -30.95
CA ILE A 104 -12.26 11.20 -30.95
C ILE A 104 -12.67 12.68 -31.04
N PRO A 105 -12.94 13.20 -32.26
CA PRO A 105 -13.45 14.55 -32.41
C PRO A 105 -14.78 14.76 -31.66
N ASN A 106 -14.98 15.94 -31.08
CA ASN A 106 -16.20 16.36 -30.37
C ASN A 106 -16.44 15.66 -29.00
N ILE A 107 -15.48 14.87 -28.48
CA ILE A 107 -15.59 14.37 -27.12
C ILE A 107 -15.43 15.55 -26.11
N THR A 108 -16.18 15.52 -25.04
CA THR A 108 -16.10 16.54 -23.99
C THR A 108 -15.51 15.95 -22.71
N PHE A 109 -14.93 16.79 -21.85
CA PHE A 109 -14.36 16.38 -20.57
C PHE A 109 -14.84 17.27 -19.44
N ASP A 110 -15.13 16.66 -18.29
CA ASP A 110 -15.20 17.33 -17.01
C ASP A 110 -13.84 17.16 -16.35
N MET A 111 -13.13 18.26 -16.12
CA MET A 111 -11.71 18.31 -15.80
C MET A 111 -11.47 18.94 -14.44
N TYR A 112 -10.70 18.27 -13.59
CA TYR A 112 -10.32 18.77 -12.27
C TYR A 112 -8.79 18.80 -12.10
N GLU A 113 -8.28 19.84 -11.44
CA GLU A 113 -6.86 19.98 -11.12
C GLU A 113 -6.70 20.74 -9.79
N ILE A 114 -5.80 20.25 -8.92
CA ILE A 114 -5.57 20.88 -7.62
C ILE A 114 -4.60 22.07 -7.71
N ASP A 115 -3.68 22.02 -8.66
CA ASP A 115 -2.64 23.03 -8.84
C ASP A 115 -3.04 24.09 -9.88
N PRO A 116 -3.45 25.29 -9.46
CA PRO A 116 -3.86 26.35 -10.40
C PRO A 116 -2.69 26.95 -11.19
N GLN A 117 -1.44 26.61 -10.81
CA GLN A 117 -0.22 27.08 -11.49
C GLN A 117 0.33 26.06 -12.48
N ILE A 118 -0.33 24.90 -12.64
CA ILE A 118 0.14 23.88 -13.57
C ILE A 118 0.16 24.44 -15.00
N LYS A 119 1.22 24.13 -15.74
CA LYS A 119 1.29 24.49 -17.16
C LYS A 119 0.50 23.45 -17.96
N LEU A 120 -0.69 23.84 -18.40
CA LEU A 120 -1.50 23.03 -19.29
C LEU A 120 -0.92 22.98 -20.71
N LEU A 121 -1.18 21.89 -21.42
CA LEU A 121 -0.92 21.79 -22.85
C LEU A 121 -1.82 22.76 -23.64
N ASP A 122 -1.37 23.28 -24.76
CA ASP A 122 -2.00 24.37 -25.52
C ASP A 122 -3.44 24.03 -25.98
N LYS A 123 -3.77 22.76 -26.16
CA LYS A 123 -5.12 22.31 -26.52
C LYS A 123 -6.13 22.32 -25.37
N ILE A 124 -5.69 22.48 -24.13
CA ILE A 124 -6.55 22.49 -22.95
C ILE A 124 -7.04 23.91 -22.69
N GLN A 125 -8.35 24.11 -22.74
CA GLN A 125 -8.98 25.39 -22.40
C GLN A 125 -9.00 25.56 -20.88
N LYS A 126 -8.22 26.52 -20.37
CA LYS A 126 -8.03 26.75 -18.94
C LYS A 126 -9.32 27.06 -18.19
N ASP A 127 -10.26 27.75 -18.81
CA ASP A 127 -11.57 28.12 -18.29
C ASP A 127 -12.51 26.94 -18.13
N LYS A 128 -12.24 25.81 -18.77
CA LYS A 128 -13.00 24.55 -18.60
C LYS A 128 -12.46 23.66 -17.48
N VAL A 129 -11.33 23.99 -16.88
CA VAL A 129 -10.74 23.23 -15.78
C VAL A 129 -11.28 23.74 -14.45
N VAL A 130 -11.84 22.84 -13.66
CA VAL A 130 -12.27 23.14 -12.29
C VAL A 130 -11.07 23.01 -11.36
N TYR A 131 -10.53 24.14 -10.92
CA TYR A 131 -9.41 24.16 -10.00
C TYR A 131 -9.84 23.94 -8.56
N GLY A 132 -9.14 23.05 -7.86
CA GLY A 132 -9.34 22.74 -6.45
C GLY A 132 -9.25 21.26 -6.12
N ASP A 133 -9.41 20.94 -4.85
CA ASP A 133 -9.33 19.56 -4.35
C ASP A 133 -10.55 18.74 -4.84
N PHE A 134 -10.33 17.86 -5.81
CA PHE A 134 -11.38 16.96 -6.35
C PHE A 134 -12.09 16.19 -5.24
N MET A 135 -11.39 15.76 -4.20
CA MET A 135 -11.99 15.00 -3.10
C MET A 135 -13.07 15.78 -2.34
N LYS A 136 -13.04 17.12 -2.40
CA LYS A 136 -14.00 18.02 -1.74
C LYS A 136 -15.11 18.54 -2.67
N GLN A 137 -14.98 18.32 -3.98
CA GLN A 137 -16.00 18.80 -4.94
C GLN A 137 -17.31 18.02 -4.77
N PRO A 138 -18.45 18.71 -4.63
CA PRO A 138 -19.77 18.10 -4.57
C PRO A 138 -20.25 17.76 -5.99
N ILE A 139 -19.88 16.60 -6.50
CA ILE A 139 -20.26 16.13 -7.83
C ILE A 139 -21.51 15.27 -7.69
N THR A 140 -22.60 15.66 -8.32
CA THR A 140 -23.88 14.92 -8.35
C THR A 140 -24.11 14.18 -9.65
N LYS A 141 -23.38 14.54 -10.70
CA LYS A 141 -23.41 13.88 -12.02
C LYS A 141 -22.70 12.54 -11.95
N THR A 142 -23.22 11.57 -12.69
CA THR A 142 -22.57 10.28 -12.92
C THR A 142 -21.99 10.20 -14.33
N TYR A 143 -21.12 9.23 -14.57
CA TYR A 143 -20.33 9.13 -15.80
C TYR A 143 -20.31 7.71 -16.37
N LYS A 144 -20.46 7.61 -17.69
CA LYS A 144 -20.25 6.34 -18.39
C LYS A 144 -18.78 5.94 -18.45
N THR A 145 -17.89 6.92 -18.48
CA THR A 145 -16.44 6.70 -18.56
C THR A 145 -15.70 7.68 -17.67
N ILE A 146 -14.84 7.17 -16.82
CA ILE A 146 -13.90 7.92 -15.99
C ILE A 146 -12.50 7.41 -16.30
N ILE A 147 -11.59 8.33 -16.58
CA ILE A 147 -10.17 7.99 -16.82
C ILE A 147 -9.29 8.78 -15.86
N GLY A 148 -8.04 8.35 -15.66
CA GLY A 148 -7.09 9.19 -14.95
C GLY A 148 -5.84 8.47 -14.46
N ASN A 149 -4.90 9.30 -14.03
CA ASN A 149 -3.71 8.91 -13.30
C ASN A 149 -3.72 9.66 -11.95
N PRO A 150 -4.43 9.13 -10.92
CA PRO A 150 -4.60 9.82 -9.65
C PRO A 150 -3.27 9.98 -8.90
N PRO A 151 -3.14 10.99 -8.01
CA PRO A 151 -1.88 11.29 -7.34
C PRO A 151 -1.44 10.19 -6.36
N TYR A 152 -0.17 9.74 -6.44
CA TYR A 152 0.41 8.68 -5.59
C TYR A 152 0.98 9.24 -4.28
N VAL A 153 0.15 9.92 -3.50
CA VAL A 153 0.53 10.52 -2.22
C VAL A 153 0.04 9.66 -1.06
N ARG A 154 0.90 9.50 -0.06
CA ARG A 154 0.51 8.87 1.19
C ARG A 154 -0.04 9.90 2.16
N THR A 155 -1.30 9.76 2.55
CA THR A 155 -1.96 10.60 3.55
C THR A 155 -1.94 9.94 4.93
N LYS A 156 -2.42 10.65 5.95
CA LYS A 156 -2.62 10.05 7.29
C LYS A 156 -3.65 8.91 7.30
N LYS A 157 -4.54 8.87 6.32
CA LYS A 157 -5.61 7.86 6.19
C LYS A 157 -5.22 6.67 5.31
N GLY A 158 -4.19 6.83 4.45
CA GLY A 158 -3.75 5.82 3.50
C GLY A 158 -3.18 6.41 2.21
N ASN A 159 -3.34 5.72 1.11
CA ASN A 159 -2.88 6.18 -0.20
C ASN A 159 -4.00 6.93 -0.93
N LEU A 160 -3.73 8.17 -1.33
CA LEU A 160 -4.74 9.07 -1.92
C LEU A 160 -5.38 8.51 -3.20
N TYR A 161 -4.62 7.79 -4.03
CA TYR A 161 -5.18 7.17 -5.25
C TYR A 161 -6.28 6.13 -4.95
N ILE A 162 -6.28 5.51 -3.75
CA ILE A 162 -7.36 4.61 -3.32
C ILE A 162 -8.63 5.42 -3.05
N ASP A 163 -8.49 6.56 -2.35
CA ASP A 163 -9.63 7.45 -2.07
C ASP A 163 -10.21 8.04 -3.38
N PHE A 164 -9.34 8.37 -4.36
CA PHE A 164 -9.77 8.78 -5.72
C PHE A 164 -10.55 7.67 -6.42
N THR A 165 -10.03 6.44 -6.37
CA THR A 165 -10.68 5.28 -6.98
C THR A 165 -12.06 5.03 -6.37
N GLU A 166 -12.18 5.12 -5.03
CA GLU A 166 -13.45 4.97 -4.32
C GLU A 166 -14.47 6.06 -4.72
N LYS A 167 -14.05 7.32 -4.74
CA LYS A 167 -14.93 8.43 -5.17
C LYS A 167 -15.36 8.24 -6.62
N CYS A 168 -14.45 7.93 -7.53
CA CYS A 168 -14.76 7.70 -8.93
C CYS A 168 -15.66 6.49 -9.15
N TYR A 169 -15.49 5.40 -8.38
CA TYR A 169 -16.40 4.26 -8.39
C TYR A 169 -17.86 4.68 -8.08
N HIS A 170 -18.05 5.57 -7.10
CA HIS A 170 -19.39 6.08 -6.75
C HIS A 170 -19.97 7.05 -7.80
N LEU A 171 -19.13 7.64 -8.63
CA LEU A 171 -19.55 8.52 -9.73
C LEU A 171 -19.79 7.75 -11.04
N LEU A 172 -19.57 6.42 -11.08
CA LEU A 172 -19.89 5.62 -12.28
C LEU A 172 -21.40 5.41 -12.43
N ASP A 173 -21.86 5.59 -13.67
CA ASP A 173 -23.17 5.13 -14.12
C ASP A 173 -23.31 3.61 -14.02
N GLU A 174 -24.54 3.12 -14.21
CA GLU A 174 -24.80 1.72 -14.53
C GLU A 174 -24.04 1.32 -15.81
N ASN A 175 -23.31 0.22 -15.76
CA ASN A 175 -22.41 -0.24 -16.82
C ASN A 175 -21.27 0.76 -17.17
N GLY A 176 -21.01 1.72 -16.30
CA GLY A 176 -19.91 2.67 -16.45
C GLY A 176 -18.53 1.98 -16.31
N GLU A 177 -17.53 2.59 -16.93
CA GLU A 177 -16.14 2.10 -16.91
C GLU A 177 -15.21 3.08 -16.21
N LEU A 178 -14.30 2.56 -15.38
CA LEU A 178 -13.23 3.28 -14.72
C LEU A 178 -11.88 2.77 -15.24
N ILE A 179 -11.10 3.66 -15.82
CA ILE A 179 -9.79 3.34 -16.40
C ILE A 179 -8.74 4.17 -15.66
N PHE A 180 -8.01 3.54 -14.76
CA PHE A 180 -7.01 4.22 -13.94
C PHE A 180 -5.64 3.60 -14.08
N ILE A 181 -4.62 4.46 -14.03
CA ILE A 181 -3.21 4.10 -13.86
C ILE A 181 -2.91 4.20 -12.37
N VAL A 182 -2.46 3.11 -11.74
CA VAL A 182 -2.20 3.05 -10.30
C VAL A 182 -0.93 2.22 -10.02
N PRO A 183 -0.30 2.36 -8.83
CA PRO A 183 0.77 1.45 -8.43
C PRO A 183 0.35 -0.01 -8.50
N SER A 184 1.23 -0.90 -8.99
CA SER A 184 0.90 -2.29 -9.30
C SER A 184 0.46 -3.10 -8.07
N ASP A 185 0.85 -2.69 -6.87
CA ASP A 185 0.42 -3.33 -5.62
C ASP A 185 -1.03 -2.98 -5.20
N PHE A 186 -1.74 -2.07 -5.90
CA PHE A 186 -3.13 -1.69 -5.62
C PHE A 186 -4.03 -2.91 -5.36
N LEU A 187 -3.97 -3.91 -6.24
CA LEU A 187 -4.80 -5.12 -6.17
C LEU A 187 -4.46 -6.05 -4.99
N LYS A 188 -3.38 -5.77 -4.27
CA LYS A 188 -2.84 -6.59 -3.17
C LYS A 188 -2.82 -5.86 -1.82
N LEU A 189 -3.05 -4.53 -1.79
CA LEU A 189 -2.95 -3.72 -0.58
C LEU A 189 -4.07 -4.00 0.42
N THR A 190 -3.71 -4.08 1.69
CA THR A 190 -4.69 -4.17 2.78
C THR A 190 -5.59 -2.93 2.85
N SER A 191 -5.03 -1.74 2.58
CA SER A 191 -5.80 -0.49 2.58
C SER A 191 -6.83 -0.42 1.45
N ALA A 192 -6.62 -1.12 0.33
CA ALA A 192 -7.56 -1.17 -0.79
C ALA A 192 -8.62 -2.28 -0.65
N SER A 193 -8.47 -3.20 0.31
CA SER A 193 -9.27 -4.44 0.34
C SER A 193 -10.79 -4.22 0.44
N LYS A 194 -11.24 -3.22 1.19
CA LYS A 194 -12.68 -2.90 1.30
C LYS A 194 -13.23 -2.42 -0.04
N LEU A 195 -12.50 -1.51 -0.70
CA LEU A 195 -12.86 -1.01 -2.01
C LEU A 195 -12.85 -2.12 -3.06
N LEU A 196 -11.82 -2.96 -3.08
CA LEU A 196 -11.72 -4.08 -4.03
C LEU A 196 -12.87 -5.10 -3.83
N ASN A 197 -13.25 -5.40 -2.58
CA ASN A 197 -14.44 -6.22 -2.31
C ASN A 197 -15.71 -5.57 -2.84
N LEU A 198 -15.90 -4.26 -2.60
CA LEU A 198 -17.06 -3.51 -3.09
C LEU A 198 -17.11 -3.52 -4.62
N MET A 199 -15.99 -3.24 -5.29
CA MET A 199 -15.89 -3.25 -6.75
C MET A 199 -16.19 -4.64 -7.31
N MET A 200 -15.57 -5.70 -6.79
CA MET A 200 -15.77 -7.07 -7.26
C MET A 200 -17.14 -7.67 -6.93
N SER A 201 -17.86 -7.09 -5.98
CA SER A 201 -19.27 -7.48 -5.70
C SER A 201 -20.27 -6.81 -6.64
N ASN A 202 -19.90 -5.70 -7.29
CA ASN A 202 -20.79 -4.90 -8.11
C ASN A 202 -20.23 -4.66 -9.53
N GLY A 203 -19.39 -5.55 -10.02
CA GLY A 203 -18.78 -5.46 -11.34
C GLY A 203 -17.48 -6.26 -11.41
N THR A 204 -16.67 -6.00 -12.43
CA THR A 204 -15.44 -6.76 -12.64
C THR A 204 -14.35 -5.91 -13.30
N PHE A 205 -13.08 -6.30 -13.10
CA PHE A 205 -11.97 -5.83 -13.90
C PHE A 205 -11.96 -6.62 -15.22
N THR A 206 -12.13 -5.94 -16.35
CA THR A 206 -12.18 -6.58 -17.67
C THR A 206 -10.82 -6.59 -18.37
N HIS A 207 -9.99 -5.57 -18.10
CA HIS A 207 -8.67 -5.42 -18.70
C HIS A 207 -7.67 -4.96 -17.65
N ILE A 208 -6.46 -5.50 -17.70
CA ILE A 208 -5.31 -5.04 -16.93
C ILE A 208 -4.11 -5.00 -17.87
N PHE A 209 -3.42 -3.87 -17.86
CA PHE A 209 -2.14 -3.71 -18.53
C PHE A 209 -1.05 -3.47 -17.49
N HIS A 210 -0.03 -4.32 -17.48
CA HIS A 210 1.16 -4.20 -16.64
C HIS A 210 2.37 -4.07 -17.54
N PRO A 211 2.97 -2.87 -17.70
CA PRO A 211 4.11 -2.67 -18.61
C PRO A 211 5.38 -3.39 -18.16
N HIS A 212 5.45 -3.86 -16.90
CA HIS A 212 6.67 -4.44 -16.29
C HIS A 212 7.89 -3.52 -16.43
N ASN A 213 7.66 -2.22 -16.49
CA ASN A 213 8.66 -1.18 -16.65
C ASN A 213 8.42 -0.08 -15.61
N GLU A 214 9.37 0.11 -14.71
CA GLU A 214 9.27 1.14 -13.66
C GLU A 214 9.55 2.57 -14.18
N LYS A 215 10.04 2.72 -15.41
CA LYS A 215 10.43 4.00 -16.01
C LYS A 215 9.35 4.60 -16.93
N MET A 216 8.09 4.32 -16.65
CA MET A 216 6.97 4.86 -17.42
C MET A 216 6.73 6.36 -17.17
N PHE A 217 7.31 6.92 -16.10
CA PHE A 217 7.27 8.34 -15.77
C PHE A 217 8.68 8.95 -15.82
N GLU A 218 8.81 10.17 -16.36
CA GLU A 218 10.10 10.81 -16.62
C GLU A 218 10.99 10.95 -15.38
N ASN A 219 10.40 11.20 -14.19
CA ASN A 219 11.16 11.54 -12.98
C ASN A 219 10.88 10.58 -11.82
N ALA A 220 10.36 9.37 -12.09
CA ALA A 220 10.07 8.40 -11.07
C ALA A 220 10.24 6.97 -11.57
N SER A 221 10.70 6.10 -10.66
CA SER A 221 10.73 4.66 -10.88
C SER A 221 9.60 4.05 -10.05
N ILE A 222 8.46 3.79 -10.71
CA ILE A 222 7.25 3.27 -10.06
C ILE A 222 6.69 2.14 -10.91
N ASP A 223 6.52 0.99 -10.28
CA ASP A 223 5.83 -0.14 -10.91
C ASP A 223 4.31 0.11 -10.88
N ILE A 224 3.70 0.17 -12.05
CA ILE A 224 2.30 0.54 -12.23
C ILE A 224 1.53 -0.52 -12.99
N ILE A 225 0.23 -0.51 -12.79
CA ILE A 225 -0.75 -1.16 -13.67
C ILE A 225 -1.76 -0.13 -14.17
N MET A 226 -2.33 -0.40 -15.30
CA MET A 226 -3.56 0.22 -15.77
C MET A 226 -4.67 -0.82 -15.70
N PHE A 227 -5.83 -0.43 -15.22
CA PHE A 227 -6.99 -1.31 -15.21
C PHE A 227 -8.20 -0.65 -15.87
N ARG A 228 -9.07 -1.47 -16.47
CA ARG A 228 -10.44 -1.12 -16.80
C ARG A 228 -11.38 -1.93 -15.92
N TYR A 229 -12.15 -1.26 -15.10
CA TYR A 229 -13.22 -1.82 -14.28
C TYR A 229 -14.57 -1.43 -14.87
N CYS A 230 -15.53 -2.37 -14.91
CA CYS A 230 -16.91 -2.12 -15.34
C CYS A 230 -17.87 -2.39 -14.19
N LYS A 231 -18.72 -1.42 -13.89
CA LYS A 231 -19.75 -1.49 -12.84
C LYS A 231 -20.99 -2.22 -13.37
N ASN A 232 -21.62 -3.04 -12.52
CA ASN A 232 -22.88 -3.75 -12.79
C ASN A 232 -22.92 -4.61 -14.07
N VAL A 233 -21.75 -4.98 -14.58
CA VAL A 233 -21.66 -6.00 -15.64
C VAL A 233 -21.75 -7.36 -15.00
N SER A 234 -22.34 -8.35 -15.67
CA SER A 234 -22.31 -9.73 -15.21
C SER A 234 -20.87 -10.14 -14.91
N ILE A 235 -20.64 -10.67 -13.71
CA ILE A 235 -19.30 -11.00 -13.23
C ILE A 235 -18.74 -12.09 -14.13
N ASP A 236 -18.08 -11.68 -15.23
CA ASP A 236 -17.20 -12.58 -15.94
C ASP A 236 -15.99 -12.80 -15.03
N LYS A 237 -15.72 -14.05 -14.71
CA LYS A 237 -14.54 -14.43 -13.91
C LYS A 237 -13.23 -14.32 -14.70
N LYS A 238 -13.26 -13.74 -15.89
CA LYS A 238 -12.12 -13.59 -16.79
C LYS A 238 -11.73 -12.13 -16.96
N VAL A 239 -10.45 -11.90 -17.11
CA VAL A 239 -9.82 -10.60 -17.33
C VAL A 239 -8.76 -10.73 -18.45
N LEU A 240 -8.71 -9.76 -19.36
CA LEU A 240 -7.59 -9.66 -20.29
C LEU A 240 -6.41 -8.98 -19.55
N TYR A 241 -5.45 -9.78 -19.11
CA TYR A 241 -4.23 -9.31 -18.45
C TYR A 241 -3.10 -9.24 -19.48
N ASN A 242 -2.68 -8.05 -19.86
CA ASN A 242 -1.90 -7.81 -21.08
C ASN A 242 -2.63 -8.48 -22.26
N ASP A 243 -1.99 -9.42 -22.92
CA ASP A 243 -2.56 -10.14 -24.07
C ASP A 243 -3.06 -11.56 -23.72
N LYS A 244 -3.15 -11.89 -22.42
CA LYS A 244 -3.60 -13.20 -21.93
C LYS A 244 -4.96 -13.10 -21.25
N LEU A 245 -5.87 -14.00 -21.62
CA LEU A 245 -7.14 -14.16 -20.92
C LEU A 245 -6.94 -15.04 -19.68
N LEU A 246 -7.05 -14.45 -18.50
CA LEU A 246 -6.85 -15.11 -17.22
C LEU A 246 -8.15 -15.12 -16.40
N TYR A 247 -8.29 -16.09 -15.50
CA TYR A 247 -9.32 -16.05 -14.46
C TYR A 247 -8.91 -15.07 -13.37
N ILE A 248 -9.86 -14.25 -12.93
CA ILE A 248 -9.70 -13.31 -11.82
C ILE A 248 -10.38 -13.85 -10.57
N THR A 249 -9.69 -13.83 -9.45
CA THR A 249 -10.21 -14.28 -8.16
C THR A 249 -10.09 -13.18 -7.12
N ASN A 250 -11.17 -12.93 -6.38
CA ASN A 250 -11.17 -12.04 -5.22
C ASN A 250 -11.28 -12.87 -3.93
N SER A 251 -10.28 -12.78 -3.08
CA SER A 251 -10.27 -13.37 -1.75
C SER A 251 -10.08 -12.29 -0.68
N ASN A 252 -11.17 -11.85 -0.07
CA ASN A 252 -11.15 -10.78 0.95
C ASN A 252 -10.45 -9.49 0.49
N GLY A 253 -10.64 -9.09 -0.77
CA GLY A 253 -9.98 -7.92 -1.36
C GLY A 253 -8.50 -8.13 -1.69
N LEU A 254 -8.09 -9.36 -1.85
CA LEU A 254 -6.87 -9.78 -2.54
C LEU A 254 -7.27 -10.27 -3.93
N ILE A 255 -6.85 -9.58 -4.96
CA ILE A 255 -7.12 -9.97 -6.35
C ILE A 255 -5.95 -10.77 -6.87
N THR A 256 -6.21 -11.97 -7.38
CA THR A 256 -5.21 -12.85 -8.00
C THR A 256 -5.68 -13.35 -9.35
N PHE A 257 -4.74 -13.79 -10.16
CA PHE A 257 -4.95 -14.23 -11.54
C PHE A 257 -4.42 -15.64 -11.72
N GLY A 258 -5.09 -16.44 -12.55
CA GLY A 258 -4.68 -17.80 -12.87
C GLY A 258 -5.13 -18.20 -14.28
N GLU A 259 -4.45 -19.19 -14.88
CA GLU A 259 -4.82 -19.74 -16.19
C GLU A 259 -6.09 -20.59 -16.09
N GLU A 260 -6.39 -21.12 -14.90
CA GLU A 260 -7.55 -21.94 -14.63
C GLU A 260 -8.45 -21.31 -13.57
N GLU A 261 -9.75 -21.68 -13.58
CA GLU A 261 -10.68 -21.26 -12.56
C GLU A 261 -10.36 -21.94 -11.22
N ASN A 262 -10.35 -21.17 -10.16
CA ASN A 262 -9.96 -21.61 -8.83
C ASN A 262 -11.08 -22.39 -8.10
N THR A 263 -11.60 -23.46 -8.73
CA THR A 263 -12.72 -24.27 -8.22
C THR A 263 -12.27 -25.41 -7.30
N ASN A 264 -11.06 -25.95 -7.51
CA ASN A 264 -10.51 -27.08 -6.76
C ASN A 264 -9.33 -26.67 -5.89
N SER A 265 -9.56 -25.68 -5.01
CA SER A 265 -8.51 -25.13 -4.15
C SER A 265 -9.00 -24.95 -2.72
N VAL A 266 -8.06 -24.74 -1.80
CA VAL A 266 -8.30 -24.36 -0.41
C VAL A 266 -7.50 -23.10 -0.08
N MET A 267 -7.86 -22.36 0.95
CA MET A 267 -7.03 -21.25 1.40
C MET A 267 -5.83 -21.77 2.21
N PHE A 268 -4.69 -21.14 2.07
CA PHE A 268 -3.51 -21.49 2.89
C PHE A 268 -3.82 -21.45 4.39
N GLN A 269 -4.57 -20.46 4.86
CA GLN A 269 -4.96 -20.36 6.27
C GLN A 269 -5.81 -21.54 6.79
N ASP A 270 -6.47 -22.32 5.93
CA ASP A 270 -7.26 -23.48 6.34
C ASP A 270 -6.37 -24.71 6.61
N TYR A 271 -5.20 -24.77 6.00
CA TYR A 271 -4.25 -25.86 6.11
C TYR A 271 -3.04 -25.54 6.99
N PHE A 272 -2.72 -24.24 7.19
CA PHE A 272 -1.53 -23.81 7.91
C PHE A 272 -1.87 -22.82 9.02
N ASP A 273 -1.18 -22.95 10.14
CA ASP A 273 -0.92 -21.84 11.04
C ASP A 273 0.17 -20.98 10.42
N ILE A 274 -0.10 -19.70 10.20
CA ILE A 274 0.79 -18.79 9.48
C ILE A 274 1.34 -17.76 10.44
N TYR A 275 2.68 -17.68 10.53
CA TYR A 275 3.37 -16.84 11.50
C TYR A 275 4.30 -15.86 10.81
N VAL A 276 4.37 -14.64 11.34
CA VAL A 276 5.37 -13.64 10.96
C VAL A 276 6.56 -13.71 11.90
N GLY A 277 7.75 -13.43 11.38
CA GLY A 277 8.98 -13.52 12.13
C GLY A 277 9.14 -12.44 13.21
N LEU A 278 10.12 -12.69 14.05
CA LEU A 278 10.54 -11.83 15.15
C LEU A 278 11.21 -10.57 14.62
N VAL A 279 11.01 -9.44 15.29
CA VAL A 279 11.66 -8.16 14.94
C VAL A 279 12.31 -7.55 16.17
N SER A 280 13.63 -7.48 16.16
CA SER A 280 14.40 -6.85 17.24
C SER A 280 14.17 -5.34 17.32
N GLY A 281 13.98 -4.70 16.16
CA GLY A 281 13.80 -3.25 16.03
C GLY A 281 15.10 -2.45 16.07
N LYS A 282 16.26 -3.12 16.23
CA LYS A 282 17.59 -2.54 16.17
C LYS A 282 18.62 -3.66 15.95
N GLU A 283 18.73 -4.11 14.71
CA GLU A 283 19.55 -5.28 14.36
C GLU A 283 21.03 -5.11 14.73
N GLU A 284 21.58 -3.92 14.48
CA GLU A 284 23.00 -3.63 14.79
C GLU A 284 23.36 -3.74 16.27
N VAL A 285 22.37 -3.74 17.18
CA VAL A 285 22.59 -3.96 18.62
C VAL A 285 22.30 -5.39 19.02
N TYR A 286 21.19 -5.97 18.54
CA TYR A 286 20.76 -7.28 19.01
C TYR A 286 21.40 -8.44 18.26
N LYS A 287 21.79 -8.27 17.00
CA LYS A 287 22.54 -9.27 16.24
C LYS A 287 24.00 -9.23 16.71
N ASN A 288 24.45 -10.30 17.38
CA ASN A 288 25.77 -10.34 18.01
C ASN A 288 26.25 -11.78 18.09
N GLU A 289 27.37 -12.10 17.43
CA GLU A 289 27.91 -13.46 17.39
C GLU A 289 28.50 -13.93 18.71
N GLU A 290 29.01 -13.00 19.53
CA GLU A 290 29.67 -13.33 20.81
C GLU A 290 28.69 -13.41 21.97
N LEU A 291 27.72 -12.48 22.03
CA LEU A 291 26.78 -12.33 23.13
C LEU A 291 25.39 -12.89 22.81
N GLY A 292 25.14 -13.27 21.56
CA GLY A 292 23.86 -13.82 21.13
C GLY A 292 23.56 -15.15 21.83
N ASN A 293 22.39 -15.21 22.44
CA ASN A 293 21.92 -16.35 23.23
C ASN A 293 20.78 -17.13 22.56
N ILE A 294 20.29 -16.67 21.41
CA ILE A 294 19.37 -17.40 20.56
C ILE A 294 19.83 -17.37 19.10
N GLU A 295 19.51 -18.43 18.36
CA GLU A 295 19.71 -18.52 16.92
C GLU A 295 18.42 -18.14 16.19
N VAL A 296 18.52 -17.24 15.19
CA VAL A 296 17.41 -16.73 14.40
C VAL A 296 17.66 -17.01 12.93
N LEU A 297 16.73 -17.74 12.29
CA LEU A 297 16.75 -18.03 10.86
C LEU A 297 16.36 -16.79 10.07
N ASN A 298 17.20 -16.29 9.18
CA ASN A 298 16.97 -15.13 8.33
C ASN A 298 16.95 -15.44 6.82
N GLY A 299 17.10 -16.71 6.46
CA GLY A 299 17.07 -17.25 5.11
C GLY A 299 17.32 -18.74 5.12
N GLU A 300 17.25 -19.43 3.99
CA GLU A 300 17.38 -20.88 3.87
C GLU A 300 18.64 -21.42 4.58
N ASP A 301 19.79 -20.80 4.31
CA ASP A 301 21.09 -21.18 4.90
C ASP A 301 21.67 -20.06 5.78
N LYS A 302 20.81 -19.15 6.26
CA LYS A 302 21.25 -17.98 7.01
C LYS A 302 20.68 -17.98 8.41
N VAL A 303 21.51 -18.38 9.37
CA VAL A 303 21.21 -18.31 10.81
C VAL A 303 22.16 -17.31 11.45
N ASP A 304 21.63 -16.39 12.22
CA ASP A 304 22.38 -15.35 12.92
C ASP A 304 22.11 -15.47 14.43
N LYS A 305 23.09 -15.11 15.27
CA LYS A 305 22.92 -15.08 16.72
C LYS A 305 22.42 -13.73 17.19
N TYR A 306 21.42 -13.74 18.07
CA TYR A 306 20.81 -12.54 18.62
C TYR A 306 20.78 -12.57 20.15
N ILE A 307 20.90 -11.40 20.76
CA ILE A 307 20.64 -11.20 22.17
C ILE A 307 19.13 -11.09 22.37
N TYR A 308 18.54 -12.03 23.12
CA TYR A 308 17.15 -11.98 23.57
C TYR A 308 17.08 -12.17 25.09
N ILE A 309 16.47 -11.21 25.78
CA ILE A 309 16.27 -11.26 27.23
C ILE A 309 14.83 -10.89 27.56
N GLU A 310 14.24 -11.56 28.53
CA GLU A 310 12.86 -11.31 29.00
C GLU A 310 12.83 -10.32 30.15
N LYS A 311 13.92 -10.17 30.89
CA LYS A 311 14.06 -9.23 32.02
C LYS A 311 15.42 -8.52 31.96
N TYR A 312 15.47 -7.32 32.48
CA TYR A 312 16.71 -6.58 32.68
C TYR A 312 16.83 -6.10 34.13
N PRO A 313 17.98 -6.32 34.80
CA PRO A 313 19.15 -7.06 34.31
C PRO A 313 18.87 -8.55 34.14
N CYS A 314 19.51 -9.19 33.15
CA CYS A 314 19.51 -10.63 32.98
C CYS A 314 20.68 -11.26 33.75
N ASP A 315 20.75 -12.60 33.77
CA ASP A 315 21.77 -13.35 34.53
C ASP A 315 23.20 -13.28 33.92
N ASN A 316 23.31 -12.71 32.70
CA ASN A 316 24.62 -12.54 32.03
C ASN A 316 25.11 -11.07 32.16
N PRO A 317 26.17 -10.81 33.00
CA PRO A 317 26.67 -9.45 33.20
C PRO A 317 27.24 -8.79 31.94
N LYS A 318 27.80 -9.58 31.00
CA LYS A 318 28.35 -9.05 29.74
C LYS A 318 27.22 -8.50 28.86
N ILE A 319 26.08 -9.22 28.75
CA ILE A 319 24.89 -8.76 28.06
C ILE A 319 24.34 -7.48 28.71
N ASN A 320 24.27 -7.44 30.03
CA ASN A 320 23.77 -6.25 30.77
C ASN A 320 24.63 -5.02 30.47
N THR A 321 25.96 -5.15 30.53
CA THR A 321 26.90 -4.06 30.22
C THR A 321 26.73 -3.59 28.80
N TYR A 322 26.73 -4.52 27.84
CA TYR A 322 26.59 -4.21 26.42
C TYR A 322 25.26 -3.49 26.10
N LEU A 323 24.14 -4.02 26.60
CA LEU A 323 22.83 -3.41 26.36
C LEU A 323 22.71 -2.03 27.02
N SER A 324 23.26 -1.84 28.24
CA SER A 324 23.23 -0.54 28.93
C SER A 324 24.00 0.54 28.18
N GLN A 325 25.11 0.21 27.53
CA GLN A 325 25.86 1.13 26.67
C GLN A 325 25.05 1.57 25.46
N ASN A 326 24.13 0.73 24.98
CA ASN A 326 23.26 1.00 23.84
C ASN A 326 21.86 1.52 24.22
N LYS A 327 21.59 1.75 25.51
CA LYS A 327 20.26 2.11 26.04
C LYS A 327 19.60 3.30 25.33
N LYS A 328 20.36 4.37 25.10
CA LYS A 328 19.86 5.57 24.41
C LYS A 328 19.29 5.24 23.04
N ILE A 329 20.05 4.52 22.21
CA ILE A 329 19.65 4.10 20.86
C ILE A 329 18.43 3.18 20.93
N LEU A 330 18.36 2.31 21.95
CA LEU A 330 17.25 1.37 22.12
C LEU A 330 15.95 2.06 22.58
N ILE A 331 16.02 3.14 23.34
CA ILE A 331 14.83 3.95 23.71
C ILE A 331 14.29 4.73 22.50
N GLU A 332 15.16 5.24 21.63
CA GLU A 332 14.82 6.09 20.50
C GLU A 332 14.24 5.30 19.28
N ARG A 333 14.09 3.98 19.35
CA ARG A 333 13.54 3.15 18.27
C ARG A 333 12.09 3.55 17.91
N GLY A 334 11.81 3.65 16.62
CA GLY A 334 10.51 4.05 16.11
C GLY A 334 9.46 2.95 15.98
N ILE A 335 9.81 1.67 16.22
CA ILE A 335 8.90 0.53 16.00
C ILE A 335 7.70 0.50 16.96
N ARG A 336 7.90 0.94 18.18
CA ARG A 336 6.89 1.21 19.23
C ARG A 336 7.47 2.18 20.25
N LYS A 337 6.68 2.62 21.23
CA LYS A 337 7.19 3.46 22.33
C LYS A 337 8.00 2.63 23.32
N PHE A 338 9.22 3.06 23.57
CA PHE A 338 10.09 2.53 24.61
C PHE A 338 10.30 3.56 25.72
N ASN A 339 10.63 3.09 26.91
CA ASN A 339 10.90 3.89 28.10
C ASN A 339 11.87 3.16 29.04
N GLU A 340 12.14 3.71 30.21
CA GLU A 340 13.06 3.17 31.20
C GLU A 340 12.75 1.71 31.67
N LYS A 341 11.50 1.24 31.49
CA LYS A 341 11.08 -0.08 31.94
C LYS A 341 11.20 -1.18 30.88
N ASN A 342 11.15 -0.79 29.58
CA ASN A 342 11.05 -1.76 28.48
C ASN A 342 12.05 -1.52 27.33
N TRP A 343 13.04 -0.67 27.52
CA TRP A 343 14.02 -0.30 26.51
C TRP A 343 14.83 -1.49 25.94
N PHE A 344 15.04 -2.50 26.76
CA PHE A 344 15.81 -3.70 26.43
C PHE A 344 15.01 -4.73 25.62
N GLU A 345 13.69 -4.61 25.61
CA GLU A 345 12.84 -5.57 24.90
C GLU A 345 12.97 -5.46 23.40
N TRP A 346 12.74 -6.54 22.69
CA TRP A 346 12.60 -6.49 21.24
C TRP A 346 11.39 -5.66 20.80
N GLY A 347 11.48 -5.09 19.60
CA GLY A 347 10.43 -4.24 19.04
C GLY A 347 9.12 -5.00 18.85
N ALA A 348 9.20 -6.23 18.32
CA ALA A 348 8.04 -7.11 18.17
C ALA A 348 8.48 -8.59 18.24
N PRO A 349 8.54 -9.20 19.44
CA PRO A 349 8.79 -10.62 19.62
C PRO A 349 7.51 -11.43 19.33
N ARG A 350 7.01 -11.32 18.09
CA ARG A 350 5.75 -11.91 17.64
C ARG A 350 5.81 -13.44 17.71
N ASN A 351 4.72 -14.07 18.14
CA ASN A 351 4.53 -15.51 18.08
C ASN A 351 5.57 -16.37 18.86
N ILE A 352 6.37 -15.79 19.74
CA ILE A 352 7.47 -16.50 20.41
C ILE A 352 6.96 -17.72 21.20
N THR A 353 5.84 -17.59 21.90
CA THR A 353 5.19 -18.71 22.63
C THR A 353 4.77 -19.83 21.68
N SER A 354 4.14 -19.48 20.54
CA SER A 354 3.72 -20.47 19.54
C SER A 354 4.93 -21.14 18.86
N ILE A 355 6.01 -20.41 18.65
CA ILE A 355 7.26 -20.96 18.13
C ILE A 355 7.82 -21.97 19.14
N ASN A 356 7.93 -21.59 20.42
CA ASN A 356 8.48 -22.45 21.49
C ASN A 356 7.73 -23.79 21.62
N THR A 357 6.40 -23.77 21.53
CA THR A 357 5.58 -24.99 21.61
C THR A 357 5.67 -25.89 20.39
N ASN A 358 6.24 -25.41 19.30
CA ASN A 358 6.31 -26.12 18.02
C ASN A 358 7.74 -26.35 17.51
N LEU A 359 8.78 -26.00 18.29
CA LEU A 359 10.17 -26.18 17.90
C LEU A 359 10.44 -27.59 17.34
N GLY A 360 11.22 -27.65 16.25
CA GLY A 360 11.61 -28.90 15.60
C GLY A 360 10.56 -29.58 14.71
N LYS A 361 9.29 -29.12 14.70
CA LYS A 361 8.28 -29.65 13.77
C LYS A 361 8.53 -29.16 12.34
N ASP A 362 8.07 -29.93 11.35
CA ASP A 362 8.19 -29.55 9.94
C ASP A 362 7.36 -28.32 9.60
N CYS A 363 7.91 -27.45 8.78
CA CYS A 363 7.24 -26.24 8.30
C CYS A 363 7.81 -25.78 6.94
N ILE A 364 7.13 -24.82 6.32
CA ILE A 364 7.60 -24.11 5.13
C ILE A 364 7.94 -22.67 5.54
N TYR A 365 9.04 -22.15 5.05
CA TYR A 365 9.37 -20.73 5.12
C TYR A 365 9.18 -20.06 3.77
N ILE A 366 8.68 -18.83 3.76
CA ILE A 366 8.51 -17.98 2.58
C ILE A 366 9.24 -16.67 2.85
N SER A 367 10.12 -16.25 1.94
CA SER A 367 10.74 -14.93 1.97
C SER A 367 9.69 -13.87 1.66
N ASN A 368 9.48 -12.89 2.53
CA ASN A 368 8.48 -11.85 2.33
C ASN A 368 8.90 -10.82 1.26
N LEU A 369 10.20 -10.70 0.99
CA LEU A 369 10.75 -9.83 -0.05
C LEU A 369 12.07 -10.44 -0.58
N THR A 370 12.09 -10.85 -1.85
CA THR A 370 13.29 -11.45 -2.45
C THR A 370 13.34 -11.28 -3.97
N ARG A 371 14.55 -11.35 -4.54
CA ARG A 371 14.80 -11.53 -5.97
C ARG A 371 15.21 -12.96 -6.32
N ASN A 372 15.36 -13.83 -5.32
CA ASN A 372 15.69 -15.22 -5.56
C ASN A 372 14.56 -15.93 -6.33
N PRO A 373 14.88 -16.80 -7.27
CA PRO A 373 13.88 -17.59 -8.00
C PRO A 373 13.07 -18.50 -7.07
N ASN A 374 13.73 -19.08 -6.05
CA ASN A 374 13.09 -19.85 -4.99
C ASN A 374 12.70 -18.90 -3.86
N VAL A 375 11.40 -18.70 -3.68
CA VAL A 375 10.85 -17.80 -2.66
C VAL A 375 10.47 -18.53 -1.38
N SER A 376 10.42 -19.88 -1.42
CA SER A 376 10.08 -20.74 -0.29
C SER A 376 10.97 -21.97 -0.20
N PHE A 377 11.13 -22.48 1.02
CA PHE A 377 11.95 -23.65 1.34
C PHE A 377 11.39 -24.43 2.54
N LEU A 378 11.74 -25.71 2.64
CA LEU A 378 11.40 -26.55 3.78
C LEU A 378 12.32 -26.26 4.97
N GLY A 379 11.79 -26.45 6.17
CA GLY A 379 12.59 -26.36 7.39
C GLY A 379 11.89 -26.95 8.60
N LYS A 380 12.57 -26.84 9.72
CA LYS A 380 12.01 -27.10 11.04
C LYS A 380 11.64 -25.80 11.72
N VAL A 381 10.59 -25.79 12.51
CA VAL A 381 10.23 -24.62 13.32
C VAL A 381 11.40 -24.21 14.21
N LYS A 382 11.87 -22.99 14.01
CA LYS A 382 12.94 -22.31 14.78
C LYS A 382 12.53 -20.86 15.02
N TYR A 383 13.26 -20.13 15.84
CA TYR A 383 13.16 -18.67 15.85
C TYR A 383 13.57 -18.15 14.47
N PHE A 384 12.80 -17.22 13.91
CA PHE A 384 13.04 -16.69 12.57
C PHE A 384 12.74 -15.18 12.51
N GLY A 385 13.48 -14.49 11.65
CA GLY A 385 13.44 -13.04 11.52
C GLY A 385 12.29 -12.53 10.67
N GLY A 386 11.99 -11.24 10.79
CA GLY A 386 10.88 -10.56 10.12
C GLY A 386 10.94 -10.57 8.58
N GLY A 387 12.03 -11.03 7.98
CA GLY A 387 12.15 -11.26 6.53
C GLY A 387 11.46 -12.53 6.03
N LEU A 388 10.98 -13.38 6.93
CA LEU A 388 10.32 -14.65 6.62
C LEU A 388 8.88 -14.71 7.15
N ILE A 389 8.07 -15.53 6.49
CA ILE A 389 6.77 -16.01 6.95
C ILE A 389 6.88 -17.53 7.08
N MET A 390 6.41 -18.09 8.18
CA MET A 390 6.42 -19.51 8.44
C MET A 390 5.02 -20.11 8.33
N LEU A 391 4.89 -21.21 7.60
CA LEU A 391 3.67 -21.99 7.46
C LEU A 391 3.86 -23.33 8.18
N LYS A 392 3.19 -23.51 9.33
CA LYS A 392 3.18 -24.77 10.07
C LYS A 392 1.90 -25.53 9.71
N PRO A 393 1.98 -26.78 9.20
CA PRO A 393 0.78 -27.52 8.80
C PRO A 393 -0.11 -27.83 10.01
N LYS A 394 -1.41 -27.65 9.83
CA LYS A 394 -2.49 -28.09 10.76
C LYS A 394 -2.94 -29.52 10.48
N LYS A 395 -2.76 -29.95 9.23
CA LYS A 395 -3.20 -31.24 8.69
C LYS A 395 -2.06 -31.88 7.93
N LYS A 396 -2.11 -33.21 7.78
CA LYS A 396 -1.13 -33.95 6.96
C LYS A 396 -1.25 -33.50 5.50
N CYS A 397 -0.15 -33.11 4.90
CA CYS A 397 -0.04 -32.67 3.51
C CYS A 397 1.38 -32.91 3.00
N ASN A 398 1.57 -32.85 1.68
CA ASN A 398 2.88 -32.98 1.06
C ASN A 398 3.60 -31.62 0.98
N LEU A 399 4.49 -31.34 1.96
CA LEU A 399 5.17 -30.04 2.02
C LEU A 399 6.10 -29.78 0.81
N ASN A 400 6.67 -30.83 0.18
CA ASN A 400 7.52 -30.67 -1.01
C ASN A 400 6.70 -30.15 -2.20
N ASN A 401 5.50 -30.73 -2.43
CA ASN A 401 4.63 -30.28 -3.52
C ASN A 401 4.19 -28.83 -3.28
N ILE A 402 3.88 -28.47 -2.04
CA ILE A 402 3.43 -27.12 -1.69
C ILE A 402 4.56 -26.11 -1.91
N VAL A 403 5.81 -26.43 -1.52
CA VAL A 403 6.99 -25.60 -1.81
C VAL A 403 7.17 -25.44 -3.33
N SER A 404 7.03 -26.54 -4.09
CA SER A 404 7.09 -26.48 -5.57
C SER A 404 6.04 -25.54 -6.15
N TYR A 405 4.79 -25.59 -5.64
CA TYR A 405 3.72 -24.66 -6.06
C TYR A 405 4.06 -23.20 -5.71
N ILE A 406 4.47 -22.93 -4.48
CA ILE A 406 4.83 -21.57 -4.04
C ILE A 406 5.99 -21.00 -4.88
N ASN A 407 6.93 -21.86 -5.31
CA ASN A 407 8.04 -21.48 -6.18
C ASN A 407 7.68 -21.45 -7.67
N SER A 408 6.49 -21.87 -8.07
CA SER A 408 6.03 -21.81 -9.47
C SER A 408 5.68 -20.39 -9.90
N ASN A 409 5.70 -20.13 -11.20
CA ASN A 409 5.25 -18.85 -11.74
C ASN A 409 3.75 -18.62 -11.51
N ALA A 410 2.93 -19.68 -11.55
CA ALA A 410 1.51 -19.60 -11.28
C ALA A 410 1.20 -18.92 -9.92
N PHE A 411 2.03 -19.15 -8.90
CA PHE A 411 1.89 -18.47 -7.62
C PHE A 411 2.67 -17.15 -7.59
N LYS A 412 3.95 -17.15 -7.96
CA LYS A 412 4.85 -16.00 -7.82
C LYS A 412 4.42 -14.76 -8.59
N ASP A 413 3.94 -14.92 -9.82
CA ASP A 413 3.61 -13.80 -10.71
C ASP A 413 2.50 -12.91 -10.12
N ASN A 414 1.65 -13.49 -9.27
CA ASN A 414 0.66 -12.74 -8.52
C ASN A 414 1.25 -11.78 -7.47
N PHE A 415 2.50 -11.97 -7.07
CA PHE A 415 3.16 -11.23 -5.99
C PHE A 415 4.46 -10.57 -6.44
N MET A 416 4.65 -10.42 -7.76
CA MET A 416 5.77 -9.63 -8.29
C MET A 416 5.47 -8.15 -8.15
N PHE A 417 6.44 -7.39 -7.64
CA PHE A 417 6.42 -5.95 -7.52
C PHE A 417 7.81 -5.39 -7.74
N SER A 418 7.98 -4.47 -8.68
CA SER A 418 9.29 -3.88 -8.98
C SER A 418 10.38 -4.93 -9.23
N GLY A 419 10.07 -5.96 -10.02
CA GLY A 419 11.01 -7.03 -10.37
C GLY A 419 11.45 -7.93 -9.19
N ARG A 420 10.70 -7.96 -8.09
CA ARG A 420 10.95 -8.83 -6.94
C ARG A 420 9.65 -9.41 -6.38
N PHE A 421 9.74 -10.60 -5.86
CA PHE A 421 8.64 -11.21 -5.11
C PHE A 421 8.43 -10.47 -3.78
N LYS A 422 7.17 -10.13 -3.49
CA LYS A 422 6.77 -9.43 -2.26
C LYS A 422 5.45 -9.97 -1.76
N ILE A 423 5.44 -10.61 -0.60
CA ILE A 423 4.24 -11.15 0.01
C ILE A 423 4.18 -10.84 1.51
N GLY A 424 2.98 -10.55 2.01
CA GLY A 424 2.72 -10.32 3.43
C GLY A 424 1.81 -11.40 4.03
N HIS A 425 1.72 -11.43 5.36
CA HIS A 425 0.90 -12.38 6.11
C HIS A 425 -0.56 -12.44 5.60
N ARG A 426 -1.23 -11.29 5.44
CA ARG A 426 -2.61 -11.25 4.95
C ARG A 426 -2.74 -11.84 3.54
N GLN A 427 -1.75 -11.59 2.69
CA GLN A 427 -1.78 -12.06 1.32
C GLN A 427 -1.67 -13.58 1.26
N ILE A 428 -0.74 -14.19 2.00
CA ILE A 428 -0.65 -15.65 2.03
C ILE A 428 -1.86 -16.30 2.70
N CYS A 429 -2.42 -15.71 3.76
CA CYS A 429 -3.65 -16.21 4.38
C CYS A 429 -4.83 -16.29 3.40
N ASN A 430 -4.96 -15.31 2.51
CA ASN A 430 -6.04 -15.20 1.53
C ASN A 430 -5.67 -15.74 0.15
N SER A 431 -4.50 -16.36 -0.01
CA SER A 431 -4.12 -17.05 -1.24
C SER A 431 -4.68 -18.46 -1.27
N TYR A 432 -4.92 -18.94 -2.49
CA TYR A 432 -5.40 -20.29 -2.72
C TYR A 432 -4.23 -21.26 -2.99
N LEU A 433 -4.43 -22.48 -2.52
CA LEU A 433 -3.56 -23.63 -2.74
C LEU A 433 -4.37 -24.69 -3.51
N PRO A 434 -4.04 -25.04 -4.74
CA PRO A 434 -4.71 -26.11 -5.47
C PRO A 434 -4.57 -27.45 -4.74
N ARG A 435 -5.65 -28.23 -4.69
CA ARG A 435 -5.70 -29.49 -3.93
C ARG A 435 -4.74 -30.55 -4.45
N GLU A 436 -4.35 -30.47 -5.71
CA GLU A 436 -3.37 -31.39 -6.31
C GLU A 436 -1.96 -31.31 -5.68
N TYR A 437 -1.65 -30.21 -4.97
CA TYR A 437 -0.39 -30.04 -4.25
C TYR A 437 -0.47 -30.46 -2.78
N LEU A 438 -1.67 -30.82 -2.27
CA LEU A 438 -1.84 -31.29 -0.90
C LEU A 438 -1.44 -32.78 -0.77
#